data_13dc6296fd4c26f594bf14d8ba35bb36
#
_entry.id   13dc6296fd4c26f594bf14d8ba35bb36
#
_cell.length_a   1.000
_cell.length_b   1.000
_cell.length_c   1.000
_cell.angle_alpha   90.00
_cell.angle_beta   90.00
_cell.angle_gamma   90.00
#
_symmetry.space_group_name_H-M   'P 1'
#
loop_
_entity.id
_entity.type
_entity.pdbx_description
1 polymer ?
#
loop_
_entity_poly.entity_id
_entity_poly.type
_entity_poly.pdbx_seq_one_letter_code
_entity_poly.pdbx_strand_id
1 'polypeptide(L)'
;MNTRTAEKVTGPIAWHGEGPVWDAAGNRLLIVDLMAGVVIDLASLDAPVRHQVGTVAAALRPRVGGGFVIATEHGFSLVSADFELERAIPDVLTDSAIRMNDGGCDPQGRFYCGTMAYDETPGAGAMYGLNPDGSTRLVFDGVTISNGLQWSADGTVAYYNDTPTGRTDMFDFDGSNGTFHNRRPFASVGDGPGLPDGLTVDAEGGVWTALWGGGAAQRYDASGRLTEIVKVPGVTNTSACVFGGDDLATLFITTSREGVPDGEQPDAGAVFAVSPGVAGRPLPAFAS
;
A
#
# COMPACT_ATOMS: atom_id res chain seq x y z
N MET A 1 8.28 14.46 -19.65
CA MET A 1 8.49 13.42 -18.62
C MET A 1 9.63 13.88 -17.74
N ASN A 2 9.39 14.03 -16.45
CA ASN A 2 10.39 14.41 -15.46
C ASN A 2 11.08 13.16 -14.90
N THR A 3 12.32 13.32 -14.44
CA THR A 3 13.03 12.26 -13.71
C THR A 3 13.67 12.86 -12.47
N ARG A 4 13.43 12.23 -11.31
CA ARG A 4 14.03 12.60 -10.03
C ARG A 4 14.73 11.38 -9.42
N THR A 5 15.50 11.61 -8.37
CA THR A 5 16.12 10.58 -7.58
C THR A 5 15.69 10.77 -6.13
N ALA A 6 15.19 9.70 -5.51
CA ALA A 6 14.85 9.70 -4.09
C ALA A 6 16.12 9.60 -3.23
N GLU A 7 16.07 10.19 -2.05
CA GLU A 7 17.12 10.10 -1.03
C GLU A 7 16.73 9.06 0.01
N LYS A 8 17.71 8.29 0.49
CA LYS A 8 17.53 7.35 1.57
C LYS A 8 17.33 8.11 2.88
N VAL A 9 16.23 7.86 3.61
CA VAL A 9 15.90 8.56 4.87
C VAL A 9 15.98 7.67 6.10
N THR A 10 16.09 6.34 5.93
CA THR A 10 16.36 5.39 7.03
C THR A 10 17.47 4.42 6.63
N GLY A 11 18.03 3.69 7.60
CA GLY A 11 18.72 2.44 7.31
C GLY A 11 17.76 1.36 6.84
N PRO A 12 18.24 0.13 6.52
CA PRO A 12 17.41 -1.03 6.24
C PRO A 12 16.71 -1.49 7.53
N ILE A 13 15.45 -1.12 7.71
CA ILE A 13 14.68 -1.33 8.94
C ILE A 13 13.63 -2.42 8.81
N ALA A 14 13.33 -2.87 7.59
CA ALA A 14 12.39 -3.93 7.29
C ALA A 14 13.04 -5.02 6.44
N TRP A 15 12.54 -6.24 6.54
CA TRP A 15 12.83 -7.29 5.55
C TRP A 15 11.97 -7.09 4.30
N HIS A 16 10.67 -6.94 4.49
CA HIS A 16 9.68 -6.65 3.45
C HIS A 16 8.90 -5.41 3.84
N GLY A 17 9.52 -4.23 3.63
CA GLY A 17 8.90 -2.95 3.95
C GLY A 17 7.76 -2.66 2.98
N GLU A 18 6.54 -2.44 3.51
CA GLU A 18 5.31 -2.30 2.76
C GLU A 18 4.33 -1.34 3.42
N GLY A 19 3.17 -1.15 2.78
CA GLY A 19 1.98 -0.51 3.30
C GLY A 19 2.20 0.83 4.00
N PRO A 20 2.98 1.79 3.43
CA PRO A 20 3.29 3.05 4.10
C PRO A 20 2.02 3.89 4.31
N VAL A 21 1.92 4.50 5.49
CA VAL A 21 0.82 5.37 5.89
C VAL A 21 1.37 6.60 6.59
N TRP A 22 0.94 7.79 6.17
CA TRP A 22 1.16 9.00 6.96
C TRP A 22 0.03 9.15 7.99
N ASP A 23 0.38 8.94 9.26
CA ASP A 23 -0.50 9.20 10.39
C ASP A 23 -0.43 10.70 10.75
N ALA A 24 -1.37 11.48 10.22
CA ALA A 24 -1.41 12.92 10.44
C ALA A 24 -1.71 13.27 11.91
N ALA A 25 -2.43 12.43 12.64
CA ALA A 25 -2.73 12.67 14.06
C ALA A 25 -1.48 12.51 14.94
N GLY A 26 -0.64 11.52 14.62
CA GLY A 26 0.65 11.29 15.30
C GLY A 26 1.82 12.05 14.67
N ASN A 27 1.61 12.73 13.54
CA ASN A 27 2.65 13.39 12.73
C ASN A 27 3.84 12.46 12.47
N ARG A 28 3.54 11.27 11.94
CA ARG A 28 4.54 10.19 11.77
C ARG A 28 4.27 9.34 10.54
N LEU A 29 5.33 8.77 10.00
CA LEU A 29 5.25 7.72 8.99
C LEU A 29 5.14 6.37 9.69
N LEU A 30 4.22 5.54 9.26
CA LEU A 30 4.09 4.13 9.64
C LEU A 30 4.32 3.27 8.39
N ILE A 31 5.03 2.16 8.55
CA ILE A 31 5.17 1.13 7.51
C ILE A 31 4.95 -0.24 8.14
N VAL A 32 4.73 -1.25 7.33
CA VAL A 32 4.75 -2.63 7.80
C VAL A 32 6.03 -3.35 7.36
N ASP A 33 6.54 -4.25 8.19
CA ASP A 33 7.44 -5.34 7.82
C ASP A 33 6.53 -6.56 7.64
N LEU A 34 6.04 -6.72 6.41
CA LEU A 34 4.84 -7.51 6.10
C LEU A 34 4.96 -8.94 6.64
N MET A 35 5.99 -9.67 6.23
CA MET A 35 6.19 -11.08 6.59
C MET A 35 6.68 -11.28 8.04
N ALA A 36 7.10 -10.21 8.70
CA ALA A 36 7.43 -10.24 10.12
C ALA A 36 6.21 -9.98 11.02
N GLY A 37 5.07 -9.57 10.45
CA GLY A 37 3.87 -9.21 11.20
C GLY A 37 4.03 -7.98 12.08
N VAL A 38 4.84 -7.00 11.65
CA VAL A 38 5.27 -5.85 12.46
C VAL A 38 4.82 -4.54 11.80
N VAL A 39 4.30 -3.63 12.59
CA VAL A 39 4.22 -2.21 12.24
C VAL A 39 5.48 -1.51 12.73
N ILE A 40 6.11 -0.72 11.88
CA ILE A 40 7.29 0.10 12.21
C ILE A 40 6.82 1.55 12.27
N ASP A 41 6.96 2.14 13.45
CA ASP A 41 6.67 3.54 13.73
C ASP A 41 7.93 4.38 13.51
N LEU A 42 7.84 5.34 12.61
CA LEU A 42 8.89 6.24 12.20
C LEU A 42 8.59 7.68 12.65
N ALA A 43 8.06 7.86 13.86
CA ALA A 43 7.98 9.18 14.50
C ALA A 43 9.39 9.83 14.58
N SER A 44 10.43 9.02 14.67
CA SER A 44 11.83 9.40 14.43
C SER A 44 12.44 8.45 13.41
N LEU A 45 12.93 8.98 12.31
CA LEU A 45 13.55 8.18 11.22
C LEU A 45 14.85 7.48 11.70
N ASP A 46 15.53 8.04 12.70
CA ASP A 46 16.78 7.49 13.26
C ASP A 46 16.53 6.46 14.38
N ALA A 47 15.32 6.41 14.93
CA ALA A 47 14.96 5.55 16.06
C ALA A 47 13.59 4.89 15.84
N PRO A 48 13.46 3.97 14.85
CA PRO A 48 12.22 3.27 14.56
C PRO A 48 11.76 2.40 15.73
N VAL A 49 10.46 2.43 16.04
CA VAL A 49 9.84 1.56 17.05
C VAL A 49 9.06 0.46 16.34
N ARG A 50 9.19 -0.79 16.80
CA ARG A 50 8.56 -1.96 16.20
C ARG A 50 7.44 -2.48 17.10
N HIS A 51 6.26 -2.70 16.51
CA HIS A 51 5.08 -3.23 17.19
C HIS A 51 4.66 -4.54 16.52
N GLN A 52 4.69 -5.66 17.27
CA GLN A 52 4.21 -6.94 16.76
C GLN A 52 2.69 -6.95 16.76
N VAL A 53 2.07 -7.18 15.60
CA VAL A 53 0.60 -7.14 15.44
C VAL A 53 0.01 -8.44 14.90
N GLY A 54 0.84 -9.39 14.50
CA GLY A 54 0.42 -10.70 13.97
C GLY A 54 1.58 -11.50 13.43
N THR A 55 1.30 -12.52 12.64
CA THR A 55 2.28 -13.30 11.84
C THR A 55 2.57 -12.59 10.52
N VAL A 56 1.55 -11.91 9.96
CA VAL A 56 1.61 -11.01 8.81
C VAL A 56 0.95 -9.69 9.19
N ALA A 57 1.53 -8.58 8.75
CA ALA A 57 0.94 -7.25 8.79
C ALA A 57 0.85 -6.73 7.35
N ALA A 58 -0.28 -6.93 6.70
CA ALA A 58 -0.42 -6.70 5.27
C ALA A 58 -0.64 -5.21 4.94
N ALA A 59 -1.61 -4.59 5.58
CA ALA A 59 -1.93 -3.18 5.40
C ALA A 59 -2.53 -2.59 6.68
N LEU A 60 -2.37 -1.28 6.88
CA LEU A 60 -3.00 -0.56 7.99
C LEU A 60 -3.62 0.75 7.51
N ARG A 61 -4.64 1.22 8.22
CA ARG A 61 -5.21 2.58 8.04
C ARG A 61 -5.62 3.14 9.39
N PRO A 62 -5.53 4.47 9.59
CA PRO A 62 -6.08 5.13 10.78
C PRO A 62 -7.59 4.87 10.91
N ARG A 63 -8.11 4.88 12.15
CA ARG A 63 -9.54 4.84 12.46
C ARG A 63 -10.04 6.21 12.87
N VAL A 64 -11.29 6.53 12.51
CA VAL A 64 -11.94 7.79 12.92
C VAL A 64 -12.04 7.90 14.45
N GLY A 65 -12.25 6.78 15.14
CA GLY A 65 -12.31 6.69 16.62
C GLY A 65 -10.95 6.68 17.32
N GLY A 66 -9.84 6.76 16.56
CA GLY A 66 -8.47 6.62 17.04
C GLY A 66 -7.94 5.18 16.91
N GLY A 67 -6.61 5.03 16.93
CA GLY A 67 -5.96 3.75 16.64
C GLY A 67 -6.02 3.38 15.14
N PHE A 68 -5.89 2.08 14.85
CA PHE A 68 -5.75 1.60 13.48
C PHE A 68 -6.61 0.37 13.21
N VAL A 69 -7.00 0.18 11.97
CA VAL A 69 -7.40 -1.10 11.40
C VAL A 69 -6.19 -1.72 10.70
N ILE A 70 -5.96 -3.01 10.90
CA ILE A 70 -4.85 -3.77 10.29
C ILE A 70 -5.43 -4.99 9.58
N ALA A 71 -5.00 -5.24 8.36
CA ALA A 71 -5.15 -6.54 7.71
C ALA A 71 -3.99 -7.43 8.18
N THR A 72 -4.32 -8.51 8.86
CA THR A 72 -3.38 -9.54 9.32
C THR A 72 -3.29 -10.68 8.31
N GLU A 73 -2.74 -11.82 8.65
CA GLU A 73 -2.55 -12.92 7.71
C GLU A 73 -3.86 -13.40 7.07
N HIS A 74 -4.89 -13.63 7.88
CA HIS A 74 -6.14 -14.25 7.41
C HIS A 74 -7.40 -13.39 7.63
N GLY A 75 -7.25 -12.20 8.22
CA GLY A 75 -8.40 -11.36 8.55
C GLY A 75 -8.00 -9.95 8.93
N PHE A 76 -8.78 -9.35 9.83
CA PHE A 76 -8.62 -7.96 10.23
C PHE A 76 -8.57 -7.82 11.75
N SER A 77 -7.86 -6.81 12.22
CA SER A 77 -7.80 -6.45 13.64
C SER A 77 -7.96 -4.94 13.82
N LEU A 78 -8.62 -4.54 14.91
CA LEU A 78 -8.64 -3.16 15.39
C LEU A 78 -7.65 -3.06 16.54
N VAL A 79 -6.77 -2.08 16.48
CA VAL A 79 -5.74 -1.83 17.51
C VAL A 79 -5.82 -0.40 18.00
N SER A 80 -5.29 -0.15 19.20
CA SER A 80 -5.15 1.19 19.77
C SER A 80 -4.09 2.02 19.03
N ALA A 81 -3.90 3.27 19.44
CA ALA A 81 -2.84 4.14 18.93
C ALA A 81 -1.42 3.62 19.24
N ASP A 82 -1.29 2.76 20.26
CA ASP A 82 -0.05 2.09 20.66
C ASP A 82 0.05 0.65 20.12
N PHE A 83 -0.81 0.29 19.17
CA PHE A 83 -0.88 -1.02 18.49
C PHE A 83 -1.26 -2.19 19.42
N GLU A 84 -1.90 -1.93 20.57
CA GLU A 84 -2.47 -2.97 21.41
C GLU A 84 -3.79 -3.47 20.79
N LEU A 85 -3.98 -4.80 20.76
CA LEU A 85 -5.18 -5.41 20.20
C LEU A 85 -6.44 -5.00 20.98
N GLU A 86 -7.38 -4.34 20.31
CA GLU A 86 -8.70 -3.99 20.89
C GLU A 86 -9.79 -5.00 20.46
N ARG A 87 -9.76 -5.40 19.18
CA ARG A 87 -10.74 -6.33 18.62
C ARG A 87 -10.17 -7.11 17.44
N ALA A 88 -10.20 -8.44 17.51
CA ALA A 88 -10.01 -9.31 16.37
C ALA A 88 -11.36 -9.48 15.63
N ILE A 89 -11.33 -9.32 14.32
CA ILE A 89 -12.44 -9.68 13.43
C ILE A 89 -12.24 -11.15 13.02
N PRO A 90 -13.28 -11.98 12.99
CA PRO A 90 -13.14 -13.37 12.55
C PRO A 90 -12.44 -13.48 11.18
N ASP A 91 -11.57 -14.47 11.06
CA ASP A 91 -10.82 -14.72 9.83
C ASP A 91 -11.76 -14.89 8.64
N VAL A 92 -11.40 -14.25 7.53
CA VAL A 92 -12.11 -14.36 6.25
C VAL A 92 -11.46 -15.40 5.33
N LEU A 93 -10.19 -15.73 5.59
CA LEU A 93 -9.44 -16.76 4.88
C LEU A 93 -9.36 -18.02 5.75
N THR A 94 -9.73 -19.15 5.15
CA THR A 94 -9.63 -20.49 5.78
C THR A 94 -8.54 -21.36 5.16
N ASP A 95 -8.01 -20.94 4.01
CA ASP A 95 -6.90 -21.61 3.33
C ASP A 95 -5.58 -21.00 3.80
N SER A 96 -4.76 -21.77 4.47
CA SER A 96 -3.44 -21.35 4.95
C SER A 96 -2.41 -21.10 3.84
N ALA A 97 -2.72 -21.47 2.60
CA ALA A 97 -1.90 -21.13 1.43
C ALA A 97 -2.10 -19.71 0.92
N ILE A 98 -3.13 -19.01 1.41
CA ILE A 98 -3.50 -17.65 1.01
C ILE A 98 -3.29 -16.68 2.18
N ARG A 99 -2.74 -15.51 1.90
CA ARG A 99 -2.59 -14.42 2.87
C ARG A 99 -3.12 -13.09 2.36
N MET A 100 -3.43 -12.18 3.26
CA MET A 100 -3.63 -10.76 2.92
C MET A 100 -2.32 -10.16 2.40
N ASN A 101 -2.42 -9.15 1.50
CA ASN A 101 -1.25 -8.52 0.89
C ASN A 101 -1.28 -6.98 1.00
N ASP A 102 -2.13 -6.27 0.29
CA ASP A 102 -2.22 -4.80 0.34
C ASP A 102 -3.67 -4.34 0.29
N GLY A 103 -3.91 -3.11 0.74
CA GLY A 103 -5.25 -2.57 0.81
C GLY A 103 -5.35 -1.10 1.20
N GLY A 104 -6.58 -0.59 1.26
CA GLY A 104 -6.86 0.80 1.59
C GLY A 104 -8.29 1.04 2.03
N CYS A 105 -8.56 2.24 2.54
CA CYS A 105 -9.91 2.67 2.84
C CYS A 105 -10.54 3.43 1.67
N ASP A 106 -11.83 3.17 1.43
CA ASP A 106 -12.63 4.01 0.54
C ASP A 106 -12.99 5.35 1.22
N PRO A 107 -13.46 6.34 0.46
CA PRO A 107 -13.87 7.63 1.03
C PRO A 107 -15.04 7.56 2.02
N GLN A 108 -15.76 6.45 2.07
CA GLN A 108 -16.85 6.19 3.02
C GLN A 108 -16.39 5.45 4.27
N GLY A 109 -15.08 5.16 4.36
CA GLY A 109 -14.45 4.56 5.54
C GLY A 109 -14.61 3.04 5.66
N ARG A 110 -14.84 2.31 4.56
CA ARG A 110 -14.69 0.85 4.53
C ARG A 110 -13.24 0.51 4.25
N PHE A 111 -12.73 -0.53 4.88
CA PHE A 111 -11.38 -1.02 4.63
C PHE A 111 -11.40 -2.22 3.68
N TYR A 112 -10.54 -2.20 2.69
CA TYR A 112 -10.38 -3.28 1.72
C TYR A 112 -8.97 -3.81 1.80
N CYS A 113 -8.83 -5.14 1.73
CA CYS A 113 -7.51 -5.77 1.58
C CYS A 113 -7.63 -6.94 0.60
N GLY A 114 -6.71 -6.98 -0.33
CA GLY A 114 -6.60 -8.08 -1.27
C GLY A 114 -5.61 -9.12 -0.80
N THR A 115 -5.66 -10.27 -1.46
CA THR A 115 -4.90 -11.46 -1.06
C THR A 115 -4.04 -11.98 -2.20
N MET A 116 -3.12 -12.87 -1.85
CA MET A 116 -2.34 -13.69 -2.77
C MET A 116 -2.03 -15.04 -2.17
N ALA A 117 -1.75 -16.03 -3.01
CA ALA A 117 -1.17 -17.27 -2.56
C ALA A 117 0.33 -17.10 -2.23
N TYR A 118 0.83 -17.81 -1.23
CA TYR A 118 2.26 -17.80 -0.88
C TYR A 118 3.15 -18.28 -2.02
N ASP A 119 2.65 -19.17 -2.86
CA ASP A 119 3.34 -19.69 -4.05
C ASP A 119 3.02 -18.90 -5.33
N GLU A 120 2.33 -17.76 -5.20
CA GLU A 120 1.92 -16.87 -6.30
C GLU A 120 1.05 -17.55 -7.37
N THR A 121 0.31 -18.62 -7.01
CA THR A 121 -0.58 -19.32 -7.94
C THR A 121 -1.51 -18.33 -8.63
N PRO A 122 -1.53 -18.27 -9.98
CA PRO A 122 -2.33 -17.31 -10.72
C PRO A 122 -3.84 -17.45 -10.45
N GLY A 123 -4.48 -16.31 -10.15
CA GLY A 123 -5.90 -16.22 -9.91
C GLY A 123 -6.39 -16.79 -8.58
N ALA A 124 -5.49 -17.18 -7.67
CA ALA A 124 -5.85 -17.73 -6.37
C ALA A 124 -6.24 -16.66 -5.32
N GLY A 125 -5.94 -15.40 -5.59
CA GLY A 125 -6.26 -14.28 -4.70
C GLY A 125 -7.64 -13.68 -4.94
N ALA A 126 -8.04 -12.85 -3.99
CA ALA A 126 -9.32 -12.14 -3.98
C ALA A 126 -9.21 -10.81 -3.24
N MET A 127 -10.20 -9.94 -3.36
CA MET A 127 -10.36 -8.71 -2.58
C MET A 127 -11.47 -8.90 -1.55
N TYR A 128 -11.16 -8.60 -0.30
CA TYR A 128 -12.12 -8.62 0.82
C TYR A 128 -12.37 -7.20 1.34
N GLY A 129 -13.59 -6.93 1.77
CA GLY A 129 -13.99 -5.66 2.39
C GLY A 129 -14.42 -5.86 3.83
N LEU A 130 -13.99 -4.95 4.71
CA LEU A 130 -14.44 -4.81 6.09
C LEU A 130 -15.30 -3.55 6.19
N ASN A 131 -16.55 -3.70 6.61
CA ASN A 131 -17.44 -2.58 6.87
C ASN A 131 -17.22 -2.00 8.28
N PRO A 132 -17.62 -0.74 8.53
CA PRO A 132 -17.48 -0.10 9.86
C PRO A 132 -18.18 -0.86 11.00
N ASP A 133 -19.23 -1.63 10.72
CA ASP A 133 -19.92 -2.47 11.70
C ASP A 133 -19.17 -3.76 12.08
N GLY A 134 -18.07 -4.04 11.38
CA GLY A 134 -17.23 -5.23 11.54
C GLY A 134 -17.64 -6.42 10.67
N SER A 135 -18.66 -6.27 9.81
CA SER A 135 -19.02 -7.29 8.84
C SER A 135 -18.00 -7.32 7.70
N THR A 136 -17.72 -8.51 7.18
CA THR A 136 -16.78 -8.74 6.08
C THR A 136 -17.48 -9.33 4.87
N ARG A 137 -16.91 -9.11 3.68
CA ARG A 137 -17.44 -9.67 2.42
C ARG A 137 -16.34 -9.91 1.41
N LEU A 138 -16.54 -10.90 0.55
CA LEU A 138 -15.82 -11.01 -0.72
C LEU A 138 -16.30 -9.89 -1.66
N VAL A 139 -15.37 -9.18 -2.29
CA VAL A 139 -15.64 -8.06 -3.20
C VAL A 139 -15.51 -8.51 -4.66
N PHE A 140 -14.37 -9.09 -5.00
CA PHE A 140 -14.09 -9.77 -6.27
C PHE A 140 -12.95 -10.78 -6.07
N ASP A 141 -12.82 -11.73 -7.00
CA ASP A 141 -11.84 -12.81 -7.00
C ASP A 141 -11.04 -12.87 -8.30
N GLY A 142 -10.22 -13.92 -8.46
CA GLY A 142 -9.46 -14.17 -9.68
C GLY A 142 -8.28 -13.23 -9.87
N VAL A 143 -7.74 -12.67 -8.80
CA VAL A 143 -6.50 -11.87 -8.80
C VAL A 143 -5.31 -12.75 -8.42
N THR A 144 -4.10 -12.36 -8.79
CA THR A 144 -2.89 -13.15 -8.55
C THR A 144 -2.10 -12.60 -7.36
N ILE A 145 -1.63 -11.37 -7.45
CA ILE A 145 -0.91 -10.66 -6.39
C ILE A 145 -1.60 -9.30 -6.24
N SER A 146 -2.59 -9.25 -5.34
CA SER A 146 -3.36 -8.04 -5.09
C SER A 146 -2.48 -7.00 -4.42
N ASN A 147 -2.34 -5.84 -5.05
CA ASN A 147 -1.52 -4.73 -4.60
C ASN A 147 -2.29 -3.41 -4.65
N GLY A 148 -1.61 -2.29 -4.70
CA GLY A 148 -2.07 -0.93 -4.60
C GLY A 148 -3.55 -0.68 -4.86
N LEU A 149 -4.25 -0.07 -3.92
CA LEU A 149 -5.66 0.30 -4.04
C LEU A 149 -5.90 1.70 -3.48
N GLN A 150 -6.32 2.64 -4.34
CA GLN A 150 -6.66 4.01 -3.96
C GLN A 150 -7.78 4.58 -4.82
N TRP A 151 -8.42 5.64 -4.34
CA TRP A 151 -9.57 6.27 -4.98
C TRP A 151 -9.26 7.66 -5.52
N SER A 152 -9.97 8.03 -6.60
CA SER A 152 -10.01 9.40 -7.10
C SER A 152 -10.53 10.38 -6.04
N ALA A 153 -10.32 11.69 -6.26
CA ALA A 153 -10.71 12.73 -5.30
C ALA A 153 -12.22 12.77 -5.02
N ASP A 154 -13.02 12.49 -6.04
CA ASP A 154 -14.48 12.43 -5.94
C ASP A 154 -15.01 11.06 -5.49
N GLY A 155 -14.11 10.07 -5.32
CA GLY A 155 -14.45 8.73 -4.88
C GLY A 155 -15.26 7.90 -5.89
N THR A 156 -15.29 8.31 -7.16
CA THR A 156 -16.06 7.59 -8.20
C THR A 156 -15.25 6.58 -8.99
N VAL A 157 -13.91 6.65 -8.88
CA VAL A 157 -12.96 5.73 -9.53
C VAL A 157 -12.06 5.12 -8.47
N ALA A 158 -11.83 3.80 -8.56
CA ALA A 158 -10.79 3.11 -7.79
C ALA A 158 -9.67 2.68 -8.74
N TYR A 159 -8.42 2.98 -8.41
CA TYR A 159 -7.22 2.50 -9.09
C TYR A 159 -6.68 1.28 -8.36
N TYR A 160 -6.21 0.29 -9.11
CA TYR A 160 -5.87 -1.01 -8.56
C TYR A 160 -4.73 -1.68 -9.33
N ASN A 161 -3.81 -2.31 -8.60
CA ASN A 161 -2.74 -3.12 -9.15
C ASN A 161 -2.98 -4.61 -8.83
N ASP A 162 -2.94 -5.45 -9.87
CA ASP A 162 -2.68 -6.88 -9.77
C ASP A 162 -1.32 -7.09 -10.45
N THR A 163 -0.29 -7.26 -9.65
CA THR A 163 1.13 -7.12 -10.05
C THR A 163 1.48 -7.84 -11.36
N PRO A 164 1.12 -9.14 -11.59
CA PRO A 164 1.51 -9.83 -12.82
C PRO A 164 0.86 -9.29 -14.08
N THR A 165 -0.14 -8.41 -13.97
CA THR A 165 -0.77 -7.80 -15.15
C THR A 165 0.11 -6.77 -15.85
N GLY A 166 1.18 -6.26 -15.17
CA GLY A 166 2.06 -5.23 -15.68
C GLY A 166 1.41 -3.86 -15.89
N ARG A 167 0.28 -3.61 -15.26
CA ARG A 167 -0.47 -2.36 -15.40
C ARG A 167 -1.28 -2.02 -14.15
N THR A 168 -1.60 -0.74 -14.01
CA THR A 168 -2.67 -0.28 -13.14
C THR A 168 -3.99 -0.36 -13.89
N ASP A 169 -4.99 -0.98 -13.27
CA ASP A 169 -6.37 -0.97 -13.72
C ASP A 169 -7.17 0.11 -12.98
N MET A 170 -8.36 0.46 -13.49
CA MET A 170 -9.33 1.27 -12.78
C MET A 170 -10.72 0.63 -12.83
N PHE A 171 -11.51 0.94 -11.80
CA PHE A 171 -12.91 0.55 -11.68
C PHE A 171 -13.78 1.81 -11.58
N ASP A 172 -15.01 1.74 -12.06
CA ASP A 172 -16.07 2.62 -11.60
C ASP A 172 -16.46 2.16 -10.20
N PHE A 173 -16.51 3.07 -9.25
CA PHE A 173 -16.77 2.76 -7.84
C PHE A 173 -18.07 3.39 -7.36
N ASP A 174 -18.99 2.58 -6.83
CA ASP A 174 -20.21 3.03 -6.18
C ASP A 174 -19.99 3.16 -4.66
N GLY A 175 -19.71 4.36 -4.20
CA GLY A 175 -19.49 4.65 -2.79
C GLY A 175 -20.71 4.37 -1.89
N SER A 176 -21.93 4.31 -2.44
CA SER A 176 -23.14 4.07 -1.64
C SER A 176 -23.17 2.64 -1.04
N ASN A 177 -22.62 1.67 -1.75
CA ASN A 177 -22.59 0.26 -1.35
C ASN A 177 -21.18 -0.38 -1.39
N GLY A 178 -20.16 0.35 -1.87
CA GLY A 178 -18.77 -0.10 -1.94
C GLY A 178 -18.51 -1.12 -3.04
N THR A 179 -19.24 -1.08 -4.16
CA THR A 179 -19.06 -2.03 -5.26
C THR A 179 -18.15 -1.49 -6.36
N PHE A 180 -17.40 -2.39 -6.97
CA PHE A 180 -16.45 -2.13 -8.05
C PHE A 180 -17.01 -2.67 -9.35
N HIS A 181 -17.03 -1.84 -10.40
CA HIS A 181 -17.61 -2.17 -11.70
C HIS A 181 -16.64 -1.83 -12.83
N ASN A 182 -16.86 -2.39 -14.00
CA ASN A 182 -16.19 -1.98 -15.24
C ASN A 182 -14.66 -1.93 -15.15
N ARG A 183 -14.01 -2.98 -14.60
CA ARG A 183 -12.55 -3.09 -14.55
C ARG A 183 -11.97 -2.91 -15.96
N ARG A 184 -11.02 -1.98 -16.10
CA ARG A 184 -10.38 -1.66 -17.36
C ARG A 184 -8.95 -1.13 -17.14
N PRO A 185 -8.05 -1.27 -18.14
CA PRO A 185 -6.71 -0.69 -18.04
C PRO A 185 -6.76 0.83 -17.86
N PHE A 186 -5.91 1.33 -16.97
CA PHE A 186 -5.65 2.76 -16.79
C PHE A 186 -4.27 3.13 -17.35
N ALA A 187 -3.20 2.47 -16.88
CA ALA A 187 -1.83 2.75 -17.30
C ALA A 187 -0.98 1.48 -17.29
N SER A 188 -0.14 1.29 -18.31
CA SER A 188 0.88 0.23 -18.34
C SER A 188 2.20 0.76 -17.80
N VAL A 189 2.93 -0.05 -17.03
CA VAL A 189 4.27 0.32 -16.55
C VAL A 189 5.34 0.31 -17.66
N GLY A 190 4.97 -0.10 -18.88
CA GLY A 190 5.83 -0.14 -20.06
C GLY A 190 6.73 -1.38 -20.13
N ASP A 191 7.65 -1.39 -21.08
CA ASP A 191 8.59 -2.52 -21.33
C ASP A 191 9.85 -2.46 -20.44
N GLY A 192 9.90 -1.51 -19.49
CA GLY A 192 11.01 -1.38 -18.53
C GLY A 192 11.01 -2.49 -17.47
N PRO A 193 12.08 -2.59 -16.68
CA PRO A 193 12.09 -3.50 -15.55
C PRO A 193 11.07 -3.05 -14.51
N GLY A 194 10.43 -4.02 -13.88
CA GLY A 194 9.51 -3.83 -12.76
C GLY A 194 8.05 -4.04 -13.11
N LEU A 195 7.31 -4.38 -12.08
CA LEU A 195 5.87 -4.63 -12.10
C LEU A 195 5.16 -3.68 -11.12
N PRO A 196 3.90 -3.29 -11.37
CA PRO A 196 3.18 -2.39 -10.49
C PRO A 196 2.91 -3.03 -9.13
N ASP A 197 3.19 -2.28 -8.07
CA ASP A 197 3.06 -2.73 -6.69
C ASP A 197 2.14 -1.75 -5.92
N GLY A 198 2.50 -1.27 -4.75
CA GLY A 198 1.70 -0.30 -4.01
C GLY A 198 1.53 1.02 -4.77
N LEU A 199 0.40 1.69 -4.57
CA LEU A 199 0.08 2.96 -5.24
C LEU A 199 -0.51 4.02 -4.32
N THR A 200 -0.39 5.29 -4.73
CA THR A 200 -1.07 6.43 -4.10
C THR A 200 -1.55 7.44 -5.15
N VAL A 201 -2.47 8.34 -4.75
CA VAL A 201 -3.03 9.38 -5.64
C VAL A 201 -2.71 10.75 -5.07
N ASP A 202 -2.14 11.64 -5.90
CA ASP A 202 -1.83 13.01 -5.51
C ASP A 202 -3.02 13.97 -5.58
N ALA A 203 -2.81 15.21 -5.14
CA ALA A 203 -3.86 16.25 -5.10
C ALA A 203 -4.29 16.72 -6.50
N GLU A 204 -3.48 16.51 -7.53
CA GLU A 204 -3.81 16.82 -8.93
C GLU A 204 -4.51 15.65 -9.65
N GLY A 205 -4.73 14.52 -8.94
CA GLY A 205 -5.31 13.30 -9.50
C GLY A 205 -4.29 12.41 -10.24
N GLY A 206 -3.00 12.67 -10.08
CA GLY A 206 -1.94 11.81 -10.60
C GLY A 206 -1.84 10.52 -9.78
N VAL A 207 -1.70 9.39 -10.46
CA VAL A 207 -1.53 8.06 -9.84
C VAL A 207 -0.05 7.73 -9.81
N TRP A 208 0.46 7.48 -8.61
CA TRP A 208 1.83 7.04 -8.37
C TRP A 208 1.85 5.56 -8.05
N THR A 209 2.67 4.79 -8.75
CA THR A 209 2.84 3.36 -8.47
C THR A 209 4.32 3.03 -8.28
N ALA A 210 4.63 2.28 -7.23
CA ALA A 210 5.95 1.69 -7.03
C ALA A 210 6.15 0.51 -8.00
N LEU A 211 7.39 0.24 -8.38
CA LEU A 211 7.74 -0.80 -9.34
C LEU A 211 8.58 -1.89 -8.68
N TRP A 212 7.99 -3.01 -8.33
CA TRP A 212 8.70 -4.19 -7.88
C TRP A 212 9.68 -4.68 -8.95
N GLY A 213 10.96 -4.78 -8.60
CA GLY A 213 12.03 -5.10 -9.54
C GLY A 213 12.48 -3.95 -10.43
N GLY A 214 11.83 -2.77 -10.35
CA GLY A 214 12.10 -1.62 -11.20
C GLY A 214 12.96 -0.51 -10.58
N GLY A 215 13.15 -0.53 -9.27
CA GLY A 215 13.94 0.50 -8.56
C GLY A 215 13.41 1.92 -8.74
N ALA A 216 12.11 2.08 -8.85
CA ALA A 216 11.47 3.37 -9.13
C ALA A 216 10.02 3.44 -8.66
N ALA A 217 9.48 4.65 -8.58
CA ALA A 217 8.05 4.93 -8.62
C ALA A 217 7.72 5.76 -9.87
N GLN A 218 6.57 5.53 -10.46
CA GLN A 218 6.09 6.19 -11.67
C GLN A 218 4.80 6.96 -11.42
N ARG A 219 4.70 8.17 -11.97
CA ARG A 219 3.48 9.00 -11.93
C ARG A 219 2.80 9.02 -13.27
N TYR A 220 1.52 8.73 -13.27
CA TYR A 220 0.64 8.86 -14.43
C TYR A 220 -0.37 9.98 -14.21
N ASP A 221 -0.63 10.81 -15.23
CA ASP A 221 -1.71 11.80 -15.16
C ASP A 221 -3.10 11.13 -15.28
N ALA A 222 -4.17 11.90 -15.12
CA ALA A 222 -5.54 11.39 -15.17
C ALA A 222 -5.92 10.70 -16.50
N SER A 223 -5.10 10.83 -17.56
CA SER A 223 -5.28 10.12 -18.82
C SER A 223 -4.50 8.80 -18.91
N GLY A 224 -3.75 8.43 -17.86
CA GLY A 224 -2.88 7.26 -17.84
C GLY A 224 -1.53 7.46 -18.55
N ARG A 225 -1.16 8.71 -18.86
CA ARG A 225 0.13 9.02 -19.48
C ARG A 225 1.21 9.19 -18.42
N LEU A 226 2.35 8.52 -18.61
CA LEU A 226 3.53 8.65 -17.74
C LEU A 226 4.08 10.09 -17.80
N THR A 227 4.17 10.76 -16.66
CA THR A 227 4.63 12.16 -16.53
C THR A 227 5.91 12.30 -15.73
N GLU A 228 6.15 11.40 -14.76
CA GLU A 228 7.34 11.46 -13.90
C GLU A 228 7.83 10.07 -13.51
N ILE A 229 9.16 9.95 -13.34
CA ILE A 229 9.82 8.77 -12.77
C ILE A 229 10.68 9.23 -11.60
N VAL A 230 10.50 8.62 -10.45
CA VAL A 230 11.36 8.76 -9.27
C VAL A 230 12.22 7.50 -9.16
N LYS A 231 13.53 7.63 -9.37
CA LYS A 231 14.49 6.53 -9.22
C LYS A 231 14.85 6.34 -7.75
N VAL A 232 14.96 5.08 -7.34
CA VAL A 232 15.43 4.68 -6.01
C VAL A 232 16.80 4.03 -6.17
N PRO A 233 17.90 4.74 -5.82
CA PRO A 233 19.24 4.25 -6.10
C PRO A 233 19.62 3.04 -5.23
N GLY A 234 20.26 2.04 -5.85
CA GLY A 234 20.82 0.88 -5.15
C GLY A 234 19.82 -0.17 -4.69
N VAL A 235 18.52 -0.01 -5.02
CA VAL A 235 17.46 -0.96 -4.66
C VAL A 235 16.57 -1.22 -5.87
N THR A 236 16.25 -2.47 -6.13
CA THR A 236 15.35 -2.86 -7.23
C THR A 236 13.90 -3.02 -6.78
N ASN A 237 13.65 -3.55 -5.59
CA ASN A 237 12.29 -3.85 -5.11
C ASN A 237 11.72 -2.64 -4.36
N THR A 238 11.18 -1.68 -5.11
CA THR A 238 10.33 -0.62 -4.55
C THR A 238 8.91 -1.17 -4.43
N SER A 239 8.37 -1.20 -3.22
CA SER A 239 7.15 -1.92 -2.89
C SER A 239 5.92 -1.00 -2.85
N ALA A 240 5.97 0.13 -2.16
CA ALA A 240 4.84 1.05 -2.09
C ALA A 240 5.29 2.51 -1.95
N CYS A 241 4.34 3.44 -2.06
CA CYS A 241 4.59 4.85 -1.84
C CYS A 241 3.41 5.56 -1.18
N VAL A 242 3.70 6.61 -0.41
CA VAL A 242 2.71 7.47 0.25
C VAL A 242 3.22 8.90 0.37
N PHE A 243 2.33 9.85 0.27
CA PHE A 243 2.63 11.24 0.59
C PHE A 243 2.52 11.48 2.11
N GLY A 244 3.47 12.23 2.65
CA GLY A 244 3.52 12.60 4.07
C GLY A 244 4.22 13.93 4.30
N GLY A 245 4.45 14.26 5.58
CA GLY A 245 4.85 15.58 6.03
C GLY A 245 3.65 16.47 6.33
N ASP A 246 3.84 17.60 7.02
CA ASP A 246 2.79 18.50 7.44
C ASP A 246 1.95 19.05 6.27
N ASP A 247 2.58 19.21 5.12
CA ASP A 247 1.98 19.70 3.87
C ASP A 247 1.70 18.61 2.85
N LEU A 248 1.95 17.33 3.21
CA LEU A 248 1.86 16.17 2.32
C LEU A 248 2.69 16.31 1.03
N ALA A 249 3.78 17.08 1.05
CA ALA A 249 4.60 17.33 -0.14
C ALA A 249 5.81 16.40 -0.29
N THR A 250 6.00 15.47 0.64
CA THR A 250 7.06 14.47 0.60
C THR A 250 6.47 13.11 0.20
N LEU A 251 6.97 12.53 -0.90
CA LEU A 251 6.66 11.16 -1.30
C LEU A 251 7.66 10.22 -0.64
N PHE A 252 7.20 9.39 0.30
CA PHE A 252 7.96 8.30 0.90
C PHE A 252 7.76 7.03 0.06
N ILE A 253 8.84 6.25 -0.11
CA ILE A 253 8.86 5.03 -0.90
C ILE A 253 9.47 3.92 -0.04
N THR A 254 8.74 2.83 0.16
CA THR A 254 9.21 1.63 0.86
C THR A 254 9.93 0.69 -0.10
N THR A 255 10.80 -0.15 0.47
CA THR A 255 11.58 -1.11 -0.29
C THR A 255 11.66 -2.46 0.43
N SER A 256 11.93 -3.52 -0.35
CA SER A 256 11.99 -4.89 0.14
C SER A 256 13.34 -5.55 -0.14
N ARG A 257 13.75 -6.45 0.77
CA ARG A 257 14.88 -7.36 0.61
C ARG A 257 14.49 -8.72 0.03
N GLU A 258 13.20 -8.96 -0.13
CA GLU A 258 12.70 -10.24 -0.62
C GLU A 258 13.26 -10.58 -2.00
N GLY A 259 13.79 -11.80 -2.18
CA GLY A 259 14.42 -12.23 -3.42
C GLY A 259 15.76 -11.57 -3.75
N VAL A 260 16.28 -10.68 -2.88
CA VAL A 260 17.59 -10.04 -3.07
C VAL A 260 18.67 -10.87 -2.38
N PRO A 261 19.71 -11.33 -3.11
CA PRO A 261 20.83 -12.07 -2.51
C PRO A 261 21.55 -11.25 -1.43
N ASP A 262 22.05 -11.94 -0.41
CA ASP A 262 22.74 -11.29 0.71
C ASP A 262 23.93 -10.43 0.23
N GLY A 263 23.94 -9.16 0.68
CA GLY A 263 25.02 -8.21 0.42
C GLY A 263 24.96 -7.49 -0.92
N GLU A 264 24.03 -7.84 -1.85
CA GLU A 264 23.95 -7.20 -3.15
C GLU A 264 23.31 -5.81 -3.12
N GLN A 265 22.30 -5.61 -2.29
CA GLN A 265 21.58 -4.35 -2.16
C GLN A 265 21.50 -3.93 -0.68
N PRO A 266 22.56 -3.31 -0.14
CA PRO A 266 22.67 -3.05 1.30
C PRO A 266 21.60 -2.08 1.82
N ASP A 267 20.96 -1.29 0.95
CA ASP A 267 19.90 -0.36 1.28
C ASP A 267 18.48 -0.92 1.07
N ALA A 268 18.34 -2.16 0.60
CA ALA A 268 17.03 -2.81 0.50
C ALA A 268 16.40 -2.98 1.91
N GLY A 269 15.10 -2.67 2.04
CA GLY A 269 14.39 -2.58 3.31
C GLY A 269 14.49 -1.21 4.00
N ALA A 270 15.15 -0.23 3.39
CA ALA A 270 15.13 1.17 3.80
C ALA A 270 13.91 1.91 3.24
N VAL A 271 13.59 3.06 3.83
CA VAL A 271 12.65 4.04 3.27
C VAL A 271 13.44 5.12 2.55
N PHE A 272 12.91 5.52 1.40
CA PHE A 272 13.41 6.64 0.60
C PHE A 272 12.35 7.74 0.53
N ALA A 273 12.79 8.97 0.24
CA ALA A 273 11.89 10.11 0.13
C ALA A 273 12.31 11.07 -0.97
N VAL A 274 11.35 11.80 -1.52
CA VAL A 274 11.56 12.86 -2.51
C VAL A 274 10.44 13.89 -2.41
N SER A 275 10.72 15.15 -2.75
CA SER A 275 9.69 16.18 -2.95
C SER A 275 9.42 16.33 -4.44
N PRO A 276 8.32 15.75 -4.98
CA PRO A 276 8.07 15.72 -6.42
C PRO A 276 7.52 17.06 -6.95
N GLY A 277 7.16 18.00 -6.09
CA GLY A 277 6.61 19.30 -6.46
C GLY A 277 5.08 19.29 -6.59
N VAL A 278 4.44 18.19 -6.21
CA VAL A 278 3.00 18.04 -6.03
C VAL A 278 2.75 17.51 -4.63
N ALA A 279 1.65 17.90 -3.99
CA ALA A 279 1.26 17.35 -2.71
C ALA A 279 0.36 16.14 -2.88
N GLY A 280 0.34 15.27 -1.87
CA GLY A 280 -0.61 14.18 -1.75
C GLY A 280 -1.96 14.63 -1.22
N ARG A 281 -2.77 13.64 -0.85
CA ARG A 281 -4.06 13.83 -0.20
C ARG A 281 -4.07 13.04 1.11
N PRO A 282 -4.80 13.51 2.13
CA PRO A 282 -5.03 12.69 3.32
C PRO A 282 -5.62 11.33 2.92
N LEU A 283 -5.07 10.26 3.48
CA LEU A 283 -5.64 8.93 3.29
C LEU A 283 -6.98 8.83 4.04
N PRO A 284 -8.01 8.23 3.43
CA PRO A 284 -9.25 7.95 4.15
C PRO A 284 -9.01 7.05 5.36
N ALA A 285 -9.70 7.35 6.46
CA ALA A 285 -9.67 6.55 7.67
C ALA A 285 -10.82 5.52 7.69
N PHE A 286 -10.63 4.43 8.40
CA PHE A 286 -11.69 3.45 8.66
C PHE A 286 -12.72 4.06 9.62
N ALA A 287 -14.01 3.99 9.27
CA ALA A 287 -15.10 4.66 9.99
C ALA A 287 -15.65 3.79 11.15
N SER A 288 -14.76 3.39 12.10
CA SER A 288 -15.19 2.65 13.29
C SER A 288 -14.69 3.31 14.56
#